data_df242a5296b4da34d7eb77342df64860
#
_entry.id   df242a5296b4da34d7eb77342df64860
#
_cell.length_a   1.000
_cell.length_b   1.000
_cell.length_c   1.000
_cell.angle_alpha   90.00
_cell.angle_beta   90.00
_cell.angle_gamma   90.00
#
_symmetry.space_group_name_H-M   'P 1'
#
loop_
_entity.id
_entity.type
_entity.pdbx_description
1 polymer ?
#
loop_
_entity_poly.entity_id
_entity_poly.type
_entity_poly.pdbx_seq_one_letter_code
_entity_poly.pdbx_strand_id
1 'polypeptide(L)'
;MRLRDVARIELGSRDYSSKTYMDGYNAVSLRVFQLPGSNAIQTADAVYARLAQLKERFPPGIDYRINYDTTKFVRASIKSVLTTLVEAVLLVVFVVILFLQSWRASIIPLLAVPVSLIGTLAVMQAFGFSLNNLSLFGLVLAIGIVVDDAIVVVENVERNIAKGLAPHEAAIQAMKEVSGAVIAVALVLCAVFVPTAFVSGI
;
A
#
# COMPACT_ATOMS: atom_id res chain seq x y z
N MET A 1 13.08 -14.97 -61.01
CA MET A 1 14.12 -15.43 -60.10
C MET A 1 13.63 -15.26 -58.68
N ARG A 2 13.46 -16.33 -57.89
CA ARG A 2 13.03 -16.30 -56.48
C ARG A 2 14.24 -16.46 -55.60
N LEU A 3 14.19 -15.96 -54.34
CA LEU A 3 15.31 -16.05 -53.42
C LEU A 3 15.78 -17.53 -53.20
N ARG A 4 14.85 -18.50 -53.22
CA ARG A 4 15.14 -19.92 -53.11
C ARG A 4 15.98 -20.48 -54.28
N ASP A 5 16.02 -19.76 -55.41
CA ASP A 5 16.78 -20.21 -56.60
C ASP A 5 18.28 -19.90 -56.49
N VAL A 6 18.66 -18.98 -55.58
CA VAL A 6 20.02 -18.48 -55.36
C VAL A 6 20.50 -18.58 -53.92
N ALA A 7 19.62 -18.92 -52.97
CA ALA A 7 19.95 -19.02 -51.55
C ALA A 7 19.18 -20.17 -50.88
N ARG A 8 19.80 -20.79 -49.91
CA ARG A 8 19.18 -21.75 -49.02
C ARG A 8 18.45 -20.97 -47.89
N ILE A 9 17.15 -21.18 -47.80
CA ILE A 9 16.33 -20.52 -46.76
C ILE A 9 16.02 -21.57 -45.71
N GLU A 10 16.49 -21.31 -44.48
CA GLU A 10 16.26 -22.17 -43.31
C GLU A 10 15.64 -21.38 -42.17
N LEU A 11 14.70 -22.01 -41.47
CA LEU A 11 14.23 -21.51 -40.20
C LEU A 11 15.20 -22.01 -39.12
N GLY A 12 15.99 -21.10 -38.58
CA GLY A 12 17.00 -21.44 -37.57
C GLY A 12 17.02 -20.44 -36.42
N SER A 13 17.82 -20.69 -35.40
CA SER A 13 18.06 -19.77 -34.32
C SER A 13 18.90 -18.59 -34.81
N ARG A 14 18.61 -17.41 -34.32
CA ARG A 14 19.42 -16.20 -34.55
C ARG A 14 20.82 -16.33 -33.95
N ASP A 15 20.94 -17.09 -32.85
CA ASP A 15 22.17 -17.32 -32.12
C ASP A 15 22.17 -18.73 -31.54
N TYR A 16 23.27 -19.45 -31.75
CA TYR A 16 23.52 -20.80 -31.23
C TYR A 16 24.54 -20.83 -30.10
N SER A 17 25.04 -19.66 -29.65
CA SER A 17 26.05 -19.57 -28.59
C SER A 17 25.47 -19.86 -27.20
N SER A 18 24.17 -19.74 -27.03
CA SER A 18 23.52 -19.99 -25.76
C SER A 18 22.44 -21.08 -25.86
N LYS A 19 22.44 -21.97 -24.88
CA LYS A 19 21.40 -23.00 -24.72
C LYS A 19 20.75 -22.85 -23.37
N THR A 20 19.44 -23.00 -23.32
CA THR A 20 18.67 -22.92 -22.07
C THR A 20 18.20 -24.31 -21.69
N TYR A 21 18.38 -24.65 -20.43
CA TYR A 21 17.89 -25.90 -19.84
C TYR A 21 17.04 -25.59 -18.63
N MET A 22 16.01 -26.38 -18.39
CA MET A 22 15.17 -26.33 -17.22
C MET A 22 14.97 -27.75 -16.69
N ASP A 23 15.38 -27.98 -15.44
CA ASP A 23 15.34 -29.31 -14.80
C ASP A 23 15.98 -30.44 -15.66
N GLY A 24 17.04 -30.12 -16.42
CA GLY A 24 17.72 -31.05 -17.30
C GLY A 24 17.13 -31.21 -18.71
N TYR A 25 15.99 -30.61 -18.98
CA TYR A 25 15.35 -30.64 -20.31
C TYR A 25 15.72 -29.41 -21.13
N ASN A 26 15.77 -29.58 -22.46
CA ASN A 26 15.94 -28.46 -23.38
C ASN A 26 14.74 -27.47 -23.21
N ALA A 27 15.05 -26.22 -23.06
CA ALA A 27 14.03 -25.17 -22.86
C ALA A 27 14.32 -23.94 -23.72
N VAL A 28 13.30 -23.11 -23.92
CA VAL A 28 13.41 -21.79 -24.52
C VAL A 28 12.99 -20.76 -23.49
N SER A 29 13.85 -19.78 -23.25
CA SER A 29 13.55 -18.67 -22.33
C SER A 29 12.83 -17.56 -23.07
N LEU A 30 11.59 -17.27 -22.64
CA LEU A 30 10.83 -16.11 -23.08
C LEU A 30 10.88 -15.03 -22.01
N ARG A 31 11.40 -13.87 -22.36
CA ARG A 31 11.45 -12.70 -21.46
C ARG A 31 10.41 -11.68 -21.89
N VAL A 32 9.58 -11.27 -20.97
CA VAL A 32 8.60 -10.20 -21.17
C VAL A 32 9.06 -8.98 -20.41
N PHE A 33 9.16 -7.85 -21.10
CA PHE A 33 9.53 -6.56 -20.52
C PHE A 33 8.32 -5.64 -20.55
N GLN A 34 8.04 -5.00 -19.43
CA GLN A 34 6.99 -3.97 -19.39
C GLN A 34 7.51 -2.64 -19.95
N LEU A 35 6.61 -1.88 -20.54
CA LEU A 35 6.91 -0.51 -20.97
C LEU A 35 6.99 0.42 -19.74
N PRO A 36 7.87 1.44 -19.78
CA PRO A 36 7.89 2.47 -18.73
C PRO A 36 6.50 3.07 -18.52
N GLY A 37 6.11 3.23 -17.24
CA GLY A 37 4.80 3.77 -16.87
C GLY A 37 3.63 2.78 -16.93
N SER A 38 3.82 1.53 -17.40
CA SER A 38 2.78 0.51 -17.35
C SER A 38 2.63 -0.11 -15.95
N ASN A 39 1.44 -0.62 -15.65
CA ASN A 39 1.20 -1.31 -14.38
C ASN A 39 1.74 -2.75 -14.43
N ALA A 40 2.74 -3.04 -13.60
CA ALA A 40 3.42 -4.34 -13.58
C ALA A 40 2.47 -5.51 -13.27
N ILE A 41 1.53 -5.34 -12.33
CA ILE A 41 0.57 -6.36 -11.93
C ILE A 41 -0.39 -6.67 -13.08
N GLN A 42 -0.97 -5.64 -13.68
CA GLN A 42 -1.89 -5.81 -14.82
C GLN A 42 -1.19 -6.44 -16.01
N THR A 43 0.05 -6.04 -16.28
CA THR A 43 0.86 -6.63 -17.35
C THR A 43 1.12 -8.12 -17.09
N ALA A 44 1.49 -8.50 -15.86
CA ALA A 44 1.69 -9.90 -15.50
C ALA A 44 0.41 -10.71 -15.62
N ASP A 45 -0.73 -10.19 -15.16
CA ASP A 45 -2.03 -10.87 -15.26
C ASP A 45 -2.44 -11.09 -16.71
N ALA A 46 -2.23 -10.10 -17.58
CA ALA A 46 -2.47 -10.23 -19.01
C ALA A 46 -1.57 -11.29 -19.67
N VAL A 47 -0.29 -11.34 -19.28
CA VAL A 47 0.65 -12.38 -19.75
C VAL A 47 0.22 -13.75 -19.27
N TYR A 48 -0.18 -13.93 -18.01
CA TYR A 48 -0.67 -15.20 -17.48
C TYR A 48 -1.91 -15.68 -18.22
N ALA A 49 -2.88 -14.80 -18.40
CA ALA A 49 -4.10 -15.11 -19.14
C ALA A 49 -3.78 -15.52 -20.58
N ARG A 50 -2.84 -14.82 -21.24
CA ARG A 50 -2.43 -15.14 -22.60
C ARG A 50 -1.69 -16.46 -22.71
N LEU A 51 -0.80 -16.76 -21.77
CA LEU A 51 -0.08 -18.04 -21.73
C LEU A 51 -1.04 -19.21 -21.50
N ALA A 52 -2.05 -19.05 -20.64
CA ALA A 52 -3.08 -20.07 -20.43
C ALA A 52 -3.84 -20.39 -21.73
N GLN A 53 -4.24 -19.34 -22.48
CA GLN A 53 -4.90 -19.52 -23.79
C GLN A 53 -3.97 -20.19 -24.83
N LEU A 54 -2.70 -19.83 -24.85
CA LEU A 54 -1.73 -20.38 -25.79
C LEU A 54 -1.39 -21.84 -25.47
N LYS A 55 -1.42 -22.24 -24.20
CA LYS A 55 -1.17 -23.60 -23.75
C LYS A 55 -2.09 -24.62 -24.45
N GLU A 56 -3.35 -24.25 -24.69
CA GLU A 56 -4.32 -25.10 -25.39
C GLU A 56 -3.89 -25.46 -26.83
N ARG A 57 -2.98 -24.67 -27.40
CA ARG A 57 -2.47 -24.81 -28.77
C ARG A 57 -1.04 -25.38 -28.85
N PHE A 58 -0.47 -25.74 -27.70
CA PHE A 58 0.88 -26.25 -27.68
C PHE A 58 0.93 -27.68 -28.26
N PRO A 59 1.97 -28.01 -29.03
CA PRO A 59 2.19 -29.37 -29.45
C PRO A 59 2.36 -30.34 -28.26
N PRO A 60 2.02 -31.61 -28.43
CA PRO A 60 2.23 -32.63 -27.39
C PRO A 60 3.67 -32.64 -26.90
N GLY A 61 3.88 -32.66 -25.59
CA GLY A 61 5.21 -32.69 -24.98
C GLY A 61 5.84 -31.32 -24.71
N ILE A 62 5.15 -30.22 -25.06
CA ILE A 62 5.58 -28.87 -24.74
C ILE A 62 4.68 -28.28 -23.60
N ASP A 63 5.32 -27.78 -22.55
CA ASP A 63 4.66 -27.04 -21.48
C ASP A 63 5.48 -25.80 -21.13
N TYR A 64 4.89 -24.87 -20.38
CA TYR A 64 5.58 -23.67 -19.92
C TYR A 64 5.64 -23.59 -18.40
N ARG A 65 6.69 -22.95 -17.91
CA ARG A 65 6.86 -22.66 -16.50
C ARG A 65 7.34 -21.22 -16.31
N ILE A 66 6.78 -20.53 -15.35
CA ILE A 66 7.19 -19.18 -15.01
C ILE A 66 8.21 -19.27 -13.87
N ASN A 67 9.48 -19.06 -14.20
CA ASN A 67 10.58 -19.20 -13.25
C ASN A 67 10.82 -17.90 -12.47
N TYR A 68 10.62 -16.77 -13.11
CA TYR A 68 10.90 -15.46 -12.51
C TYR A 68 9.73 -14.51 -12.74
N ASP A 69 9.17 -14.00 -11.65
CA ASP A 69 8.08 -13.06 -11.64
C ASP A 69 8.27 -12.07 -10.50
N THR A 70 8.64 -10.85 -10.85
CA THR A 70 8.85 -9.75 -9.90
C THR A 70 7.55 -9.32 -9.23
N THR A 71 6.40 -9.54 -9.88
CA THR A 71 5.10 -9.11 -9.33
C THR A 71 4.66 -9.94 -8.12
N LYS A 72 5.20 -11.14 -7.93
CA LYS A 72 4.97 -11.95 -6.71
C LYS A 72 5.41 -11.21 -5.46
N PHE A 73 6.60 -10.59 -5.52
CA PHE A 73 7.10 -9.76 -4.41
C PHE A 73 6.22 -8.53 -4.19
N VAL A 74 5.84 -7.85 -5.26
CA VAL A 74 4.96 -6.66 -5.18
C VAL A 74 3.61 -7.02 -4.56
N ARG A 75 2.98 -8.12 -4.99
CA ARG A 75 1.72 -8.62 -4.43
C ARG A 75 1.85 -8.99 -2.95
N ALA A 76 2.93 -9.68 -2.58
CA ALA A 76 3.20 -10.03 -1.19
C ALA A 76 3.39 -8.78 -0.32
N SER A 77 4.11 -7.77 -0.84
CA SER A 77 4.29 -6.49 -0.16
C SER A 77 2.95 -5.77 0.05
N ILE A 78 2.13 -5.63 -1.00
CA ILE A 78 0.80 -5.01 -0.88
C ILE A 78 -0.07 -5.75 0.14
N LYS A 79 -0.08 -7.08 0.10
CA LYS A 79 -0.84 -7.88 1.07
C LYS A 79 -0.34 -7.67 2.49
N SER A 80 0.96 -7.70 2.71
CA SER A 80 1.58 -7.45 4.03
C SER A 80 1.17 -6.10 4.59
N VAL A 81 1.22 -5.07 3.75
CA VAL A 81 0.83 -3.71 4.06
C VAL A 81 -0.62 -3.62 4.52
N LEU A 82 -1.54 -4.16 3.70
CA LEU A 82 -2.97 -4.13 4.04
C LEU A 82 -3.25 -4.91 5.33
N THR A 83 -2.57 -6.04 5.53
CA THR A 83 -2.70 -6.83 6.76
C THR A 83 -2.23 -6.02 7.97
N THR A 84 -1.04 -5.43 7.90
CA THR A 84 -0.49 -4.60 8.99
C THR A 84 -1.38 -3.39 9.28
N LEU A 85 -1.95 -2.75 8.24
CA LEU A 85 -2.87 -1.63 8.42
C LEU A 85 -4.14 -2.06 9.16
N VAL A 86 -4.73 -3.19 8.77
CA VAL A 86 -5.92 -3.74 9.44
C VAL A 86 -5.61 -4.11 10.88
N GLU A 87 -4.47 -4.78 11.14
CA GLU A 87 -4.03 -5.13 12.49
C GLU A 87 -3.83 -3.89 13.37
N ALA A 88 -3.19 -2.84 12.82
CA ALA A 88 -3.00 -1.58 13.53
C ALA A 88 -4.35 -0.92 13.87
N VAL A 89 -5.28 -0.84 12.93
CA VAL A 89 -6.62 -0.29 13.17
C VAL A 89 -7.35 -1.10 14.24
N LEU A 90 -7.32 -2.43 14.18
CA LEU A 90 -7.96 -3.29 15.18
C LEU A 90 -7.35 -3.10 16.58
N LEU A 91 -6.02 -2.99 16.66
CA LEU A 91 -5.34 -2.73 17.92
C LEU A 91 -5.77 -1.39 18.51
N VAL A 92 -5.81 -0.34 17.68
CA VAL A 92 -6.26 0.99 18.09
C VAL A 92 -7.70 0.96 18.58
N VAL A 93 -8.61 0.30 17.84
CA VAL A 93 -10.01 0.10 18.26
C VAL A 93 -10.09 -0.53 19.64
N PHE A 94 -9.32 -1.60 19.84
CA PHE A 94 -9.27 -2.33 21.11
C PHE A 94 -8.81 -1.41 22.26
N VAL A 95 -7.71 -0.68 22.04
CA VAL A 95 -7.16 0.26 23.03
C VAL A 95 -8.15 1.38 23.35
N VAL A 96 -8.76 1.98 22.34
CA VAL A 96 -9.75 3.06 22.52
C VAL A 96 -10.96 2.59 23.35
N ILE A 97 -11.50 1.41 23.05
CA ILE A 97 -12.63 0.84 23.81
C ILE A 97 -12.21 0.55 25.26
N LEU A 98 -11.01 0.04 25.47
CA LEU A 98 -10.49 -0.29 26.79
C LEU A 98 -10.34 0.96 27.67
N PHE A 99 -9.82 2.06 27.10
CA PHE A 99 -9.55 3.29 27.85
C PHE A 99 -10.80 4.14 28.07
N LEU A 100 -11.62 4.32 27.04
CA LEU A 100 -12.81 5.17 27.15
C LEU A 100 -13.98 4.50 27.88
N GLN A 101 -13.97 3.17 28.05
CA GLN A 101 -15.03 2.38 28.72
C GLN A 101 -16.47 2.72 28.24
N SER A 102 -16.58 3.47 27.16
CA SER A 102 -17.81 3.97 26.55
C SER A 102 -17.77 3.71 25.05
N TRP A 103 -18.60 2.79 24.57
CA TRP A 103 -18.61 2.45 23.14
C TRP A 103 -19.04 3.63 22.25
N ARG A 104 -19.88 4.54 22.80
CA ARG A 104 -20.35 5.75 22.08
C ARG A 104 -19.22 6.76 21.91
N ALA A 105 -18.44 6.97 22.96
CA ALA A 105 -17.28 7.86 22.92
C ALA A 105 -16.19 7.31 21.99
N SER A 106 -16.02 5.98 21.95
CA SER A 106 -15.04 5.30 21.09
C SER A 106 -15.32 5.44 19.59
N ILE A 107 -16.58 5.71 19.19
CA ILE A 107 -16.92 5.92 17.76
C ILE A 107 -16.19 7.13 17.19
N ILE A 108 -15.95 8.18 17.96
CA ILE A 108 -15.33 9.43 17.47
C ILE A 108 -13.87 9.20 17.05
N PRO A 109 -12.96 8.68 17.89
CA PRO A 109 -11.61 8.34 17.48
C PRO A 109 -11.58 7.29 16.36
N LEU A 110 -12.53 6.35 16.39
CA LEU A 110 -12.64 5.30 15.40
C LEU A 110 -12.96 5.82 13.99
N LEU A 111 -13.78 6.86 13.90
CA LEU A 111 -14.07 7.53 12.62
C LEU A 111 -12.94 8.47 12.19
N ALA A 112 -12.18 9.04 13.13
CA ALA A 112 -11.05 9.90 12.81
C ALA A 112 -9.96 9.15 12.00
N VAL A 113 -9.70 7.88 12.33
CA VAL A 113 -8.68 7.06 11.64
C VAL A 113 -8.94 6.92 10.14
N PRO A 114 -10.08 6.39 9.68
CA PRO A 114 -10.31 6.23 8.24
C PRO A 114 -10.36 7.57 7.51
N VAL A 115 -10.90 8.62 8.13
CA VAL A 115 -10.93 9.96 7.54
C VAL A 115 -9.51 10.50 7.34
N SER A 116 -8.65 10.39 8.34
CA SER A 116 -7.25 10.82 8.26
C SER A 116 -6.46 10.01 7.23
N LEU A 117 -6.67 8.69 7.18
CA LEU A 117 -6.01 7.82 6.20
C LEU A 117 -6.41 8.18 4.77
N ILE A 118 -7.72 8.29 4.50
CA ILE A 118 -8.22 8.64 3.17
C ILE A 118 -7.70 10.03 2.77
N GLY A 119 -7.75 11.00 3.69
CA GLY A 119 -7.23 12.34 3.45
C GLY A 119 -5.73 12.33 3.11
N THR A 120 -4.93 11.59 3.88
CA THR A 120 -3.49 11.46 3.64
C THR A 120 -3.19 10.79 2.29
N LEU A 121 -3.89 9.69 1.96
CA LEU A 121 -3.73 9.01 0.68
C LEU A 121 -4.12 9.91 -0.51
N ALA A 122 -5.18 10.70 -0.37
CA ALA A 122 -5.59 11.67 -1.39
C ALA A 122 -4.53 12.76 -1.61
N VAL A 123 -3.94 13.28 -0.53
CA VAL A 123 -2.84 14.26 -0.60
C VAL A 123 -1.60 13.63 -1.22
N MET A 124 -1.22 12.43 -0.80
CA MET A 124 -0.08 11.70 -1.39
C MET A 124 -0.27 11.51 -2.90
N GLN A 125 -1.47 11.12 -3.33
CA GLN A 125 -1.79 10.96 -4.75
C GLN A 125 -1.69 12.29 -5.51
N ALA A 126 -2.19 13.39 -4.93
CA ALA A 126 -2.14 14.72 -5.55
C ALA A 126 -0.69 15.21 -5.75
N PHE A 127 0.22 14.86 -4.85
CA PHE A 127 1.65 15.18 -4.94
C PHE A 127 2.47 14.13 -5.71
N GLY A 128 1.85 13.07 -6.24
CA GLY A 128 2.52 12.03 -7.01
C GLY A 128 3.40 11.10 -6.17
N PHE A 129 3.18 11.04 -4.85
CA PHE A 129 3.89 10.10 -3.98
C PHE A 129 3.41 8.66 -4.21
N SER A 130 4.34 7.72 -4.18
CA SER A 130 4.03 6.30 -4.27
C SER A 130 3.88 5.66 -2.89
N LEU A 131 2.95 4.70 -2.80
CA LEU A 131 2.86 3.84 -1.63
C LEU A 131 4.02 2.84 -1.62
N ASN A 132 4.79 2.85 -0.56
CA ASN A 132 5.86 1.90 -0.31
C ASN A 132 5.87 1.50 1.18
N ASN A 133 6.73 0.56 1.57
CA ASN A 133 6.78 0.09 2.96
C ASN A 133 7.07 1.23 3.95
N LEU A 134 7.91 2.19 3.57
CA LEU A 134 8.27 3.31 4.44
C LEU A 134 7.09 4.26 4.65
N SER A 135 6.37 4.62 3.58
CA SER A 135 5.16 5.45 3.68
C SER A 135 4.07 4.79 4.51
N LEU A 136 4.01 3.47 4.49
CA LEU A 136 3.05 2.70 5.28
C LEU A 136 3.41 2.63 6.76
N PHE A 137 4.69 2.48 7.10
CA PHE A 137 5.13 2.64 8.49
C PHE A 137 4.79 4.04 9.00
N GLY A 138 5.00 5.08 8.18
CA GLY A 138 4.60 6.44 8.50
C GLY A 138 3.09 6.58 8.74
N LEU A 139 2.26 5.95 7.90
CA LEU A 139 0.80 5.94 8.07
C LEU A 139 0.38 5.24 9.37
N VAL A 140 0.96 4.09 9.68
CA VAL A 140 0.66 3.35 10.94
C VAL A 140 1.04 4.20 12.16
N LEU A 141 2.21 4.86 12.12
CA LEU A 141 2.64 5.76 13.18
C LEU A 141 1.69 6.96 13.33
N ALA A 142 1.28 7.55 12.20
CA ALA A 142 0.35 8.69 12.18
C ALA A 142 -1.04 8.31 12.73
N ILE A 143 -1.52 7.07 12.51
CA ILE A 143 -2.76 6.58 13.11
C ILE A 143 -2.69 6.66 14.64
N GLY A 144 -1.60 6.20 15.25
CA GLY A 144 -1.42 6.26 16.70
C GLY A 144 -1.52 7.71 17.22
N ILE A 145 -0.80 8.64 16.58
CA ILE A 145 -0.78 10.04 16.98
C ILE A 145 -2.16 10.69 16.85
N VAL A 146 -2.87 10.47 15.73
CA VAL A 146 -4.20 11.04 15.49
C VAL A 146 -5.22 10.51 16.50
N VAL A 147 -5.09 9.24 16.88
CA VAL A 147 -6.00 8.63 17.87
C VAL A 147 -5.75 9.18 19.26
N ASP A 148 -4.50 9.38 19.65
CA ASP A 148 -4.16 9.96 20.96
C ASP A 148 -4.74 11.36 21.11
N ASP A 149 -4.62 12.21 20.10
CA ASP A 149 -5.23 13.54 20.10
C ASP A 149 -6.78 13.47 20.20
N ALA A 150 -7.39 12.55 19.46
CA ALA A 150 -8.83 12.35 19.50
C ALA A 150 -9.32 11.84 20.87
N ILE A 151 -8.55 10.94 21.52
CA ILE A 151 -8.86 10.42 22.86
C ILE A 151 -8.85 11.57 23.87
N VAL A 152 -7.82 12.42 23.85
CA VAL A 152 -7.70 13.57 24.78
C VAL A 152 -8.91 14.51 24.67
N VAL A 153 -9.36 14.79 23.44
CA VAL A 153 -10.54 15.63 23.23
C VAL A 153 -11.80 14.97 23.77
N VAL A 154 -12.03 13.67 23.44
CA VAL A 154 -13.23 12.95 23.88
C VAL A 154 -13.28 12.79 25.38
N GLU A 155 -12.16 12.44 26.02
CA GLU A 155 -12.06 12.31 27.47
C GLU A 155 -12.38 13.63 28.17
N ASN A 156 -11.90 14.75 27.62
CA ASN A 156 -12.21 16.09 28.18
C ASN A 156 -13.71 16.43 28.03
N VAL A 157 -14.34 16.06 26.91
CA VAL A 157 -15.78 16.21 26.71
C VAL A 157 -16.56 15.38 27.73
N GLU A 158 -16.22 14.12 27.91
CA GLU A 158 -16.88 13.21 28.87
C GLU A 158 -16.71 13.73 30.31
N ARG A 159 -15.52 14.21 30.65
CA ARG A 159 -15.27 14.85 31.96
C ARG A 159 -16.18 16.06 32.19
N ASN A 160 -16.41 16.90 31.20
CA ASN A 160 -17.27 18.05 31.30
C ASN A 160 -18.76 17.67 31.36
N ILE A 161 -19.18 16.61 30.67
CA ILE A 161 -20.53 16.04 30.81
C ILE A 161 -20.73 15.48 32.23
N ALA A 162 -19.75 14.80 32.80
CA ALA A 162 -19.79 14.27 34.15
C ALA A 162 -19.90 15.38 35.21
N LYS A 163 -19.43 16.59 34.91
CA LYS A 163 -19.62 17.80 35.74
C LYS A 163 -21.04 18.43 35.62
N GLY A 164 -21.92 17.89 34.77
CA GLY A 164 -23.29 18.32 34.60
C GLY A 164 -23.54 19.24 33.41
N LEU A 165 -22.57 19.49 32.55
CA LEU A 165 -22.77 20.26 31.31
C LEU A 165 -23.57 19.47 30.28
N ALA A 166 -24.41 20.14 29.51
CA ALA A 166 -25.04 19.54 28.34
C ALA A 166 -23.99 19.11 27.30
N PRO A 167 -24.20 18.04 26.51
CA PRO A 167 -23.17 17.52 25.58
C PRO A 167 -22.59 18.57 24.63
N HIS A 168 -23.42 19.48 24.12
CA HIS A 168 -22.96 20.54 23.23
C HIS A 168 -22.06 21.56 23.96
N GLU A 169 -22.46 21.97 25.17
CA GLU A 169 -21.69 22.92 26.00
C GLU A 169 -20.39 22.27 26.49
N ALA A 170 -20.44 20.97 26.85
CA ALA A 170 -19.29 20.21 27.26
C ALA A 170 -18.25 20.12 26.13
N ALA A 171 -18.68 19.92 24.87
CA ALA A 171 -17.80 19.93 23.73
C ALA A 171 -17.13 21.27 23.47
N ILE A 172 -17.89 22.37 23.55
CA ILE A 172 -17.34 23.73 23.41
C ILE A 172 -16.34 24.03 24.53
N GLN A 173 -16.67 23.66 25.77
CA GLN A 173 -15.76 23.85 26.90
C GLN A 173 -14.49 23.00 26.78
N ALA A 174 -14.63 21.74 26.41
CA ALA A 174 -13.49 20.86 26.16
C ALA A 174 -12.55 21.47 25.11
N MET A 175 -13.08 21.94 23.97
CA MET A 175 -12.26 22.56 22.92
C MET A 175 -11.56 23.84 23.41
N LYS A 176 -12.19 24.65 24.25
CA LYS A 176 -11.49 25.80 24.86
C LYS A 176 -10.34 25.41 25.77
N GLU A 177 -10.44 24.25 26.43
CA GLU A 177 -9.43 23.77 27.36
C GLU A 177 -8.24 23.08 26.62
N VAL A 178 -8.51 22.31 25.54
CA VAL A 178 -7.49 21.48 24.93
C VAL A 178 -6.98 21.96 23.56
N SER A 179 -7.70 22.88 22.89
CA SER A 179 -7.31 23.30 21.52
C SER A 179 -5.89 23.86 21.42
N GLY A 180 -5.46 24.63 22.44
CA GLY A 180 -4.09 25.14 22.47
C GLY A 180 -3.03 24.07 22.52
N ALA A 181 -3.27 23.02 23.31
CA ALA A 181 -2.36 21.89 23.43
C ALA A 181 -2.33 21.06 22.13
N VAL A 182 -3.48 20.74 21.54
CA VAL A 182 -3.60 19.99 20.29
C VAL A 182 -2.91 20.74 19.13
N ILE A 183 -3.15 22.05 19.01
CA ILE A 183 -2.45 22.88 17.99
C ILE A 183 -0.95 22.88 18.22
N ALA A 184 -0.49 23.00 19.47
CA ALA A 184 0.92 22.99 19.78
C ALA A 184 1.57 21.64 19.42
N VAL A 185 0.94 20.50 19.72
CA VAL A 185 1.40 19.15 19.33
C VAL A 185 1.48 19.05 17.80
N ALA A 186 0.42 19.46 17.09
CA ALA A 186 0.41 19.43 15.64
C ALA A 186 1.55 20.26 15.02
N LEU A 187 1.81 21.47 15.55
CA LEU A 187 2.91 22.34 15.09
C LEU A 187 4.29 21.71 15.37
N VAL A 188 4.46 21.10 16.55
CA VAL A 188 5.72 20.40 16.89
C VAL A 188 5.95 19.22 15.93
N LEU A 189 4.93 18.41 15.68
CA LEU A 189 5.02 17.31 14.73
C LEU A 189 5.37 17.80 13.30
N CYS A 190 4.73 18.87 12.85
CA CYS A 190 5.06 19.50 11.58
C CYS A 190 6.51 20.01 11.57
N ALA A 191 6.96 20.65 12.62
CA ALA A 191 8.32 21.17 12.73
C ALA A 191 9.40 20.05 12.70
N VAL A 192 9.05 18.86 13.19
CA VAL A 192 9.96 17.70 13.18
C VAL A 192 9.89 16.95 11.84
N PHE A 193 8.69 16.64 11.33
CA PHE A 193 8.54 15.76 10.16
C PHE A 193 8.68 16.49 8.82
N VAL A 194 8.26 17.76 8.71
CA VAL A 194 8.35 18.49 7.44
C VAL A 194 9.81 18.65 6.98
N PRO A 195 10.79 19.03 7.83
CA PRO A 195 12.19 19.09 7.40
C PRO A 195 12.75 17.75 6.94
N THR A 196 12.32 16.63 7.55
CA THR A 196 12.81 15.30 7.15
C THR A 196 12.38 14.91 5.73
N ALA A 197 11.24 15.43 5.25
CA ALA A 197 10.78 15.20 3.87
C ALA A 197 11.69 15.85 2.81
N PHE A 198 12.54 16.80 3.19
CA PHE A 198 13.49 17.46 2.29
C PHE A 198 14.90 16.85 2.36
N VAL A 199 15.13 15.84 3.20
CA VAL A 199 16.41 15.15 3.26
C VAL A 199 16.53 14.21 2.07
N SER A 200 17.49 14.50 1.17
CA SER A 200 17.74 13.68 -0.01
C SER A 200 18.33 12.33 0.39
N GLY A 201 17.76 11.23 -0.05
CA GLY A 201 18.36 9.90 0.10
C GLY A 201 17.62 8.94 1.06
N ILE A 202 16.41 9.27 1.48
CA ILE A 202 15.53 8.35 2.18
C ILE A 202 14.42 7.88 1.23
#